data_4691c6c1bb7ab4d583ca74a447226f89
#
_entry.id   4691c6c1bb7ab4d583ca74a447226f89
#
_cell.length_a   1.000
_cell.length_b   1.000
_cell.length_c   1.000
_cell.angle_alpha   90.00
_cell.angle_beta   90.00
_cell.angle_gamma   90.00
#
_symmetry.space_group_name_H-M   'P 1'
#
loop_
_entity.id
_entity.type
_entity.pdbx_description
1 polymer ?
#
loop_
_entity_poly.entity_id
_entity_poly.type
_entity_poly.pdbx_seq_one_letter_code
_entity_poly.pdbx_strand_id
1 'polypeptide(L)'
;MSDMVQATAAPAAARVSDAYRWTQLAIGVAAMVMIANYQYGWTFFVPDIQKTFGWDRASIQWAFTLFVLFETWLVPVEGWFVDKYGPRLVVLIGGILCAIGWAINAQATSLNGYYLGMIIAGIGAGGVYGTCVGNALKWFPDKRGLAAGITAAGFGAGSALTVAPIQAMIKDSGFQTTFLYFGLGQGIIIVLLAFFLLAPKAGQVPQVVQNAKLIQTRRNYQPTEVLRQPIFWLMYFMFVIVGAGGLMVTANLKPIAVDWKVDSVPVTLIGMTMTAVTFAATIDRVLNGLTRPFFGWISDMIGRENTMFIAFGMEGFGIWMLYLWGHDPIWFVLLSGFVFFAWGEIYSLFPATCGDTFGAKFATTNNGMLYTAKGTAALLVPAASIVAANYGWQAVFVIAVALNATAALMALLVIKPMRRTFINGNEAAAATETAPGAKTA
;
A
#
# COMPACT_ATOMS: atom_id res chain seq x y z
N MET A 1 -58.20 12.91 7.03
CA MET A 1 -57.29 13.68 6.16
C MET A 1 -55.91 13.57 6.75
N SER A 2 -55.14 12.59 6.33
CA SER A 2 -53.76 12.38 6.74
C SER A 2 -52.92 12.48 5.48
N ASP A 3 -52.28 13.62 5.30
CA ASP A 3 -51.29 13.82 4.24
C ASP A 3 -50.04 12.96 4.53
N MET A 4 -49.96 11.80 3.89
CA MET A 4 -48.73 11.07 3.77
C MET A 4 -47.81 11.86 2.81
N VAL A 5 -46.85 12.60 3.41
CA VAL A 5 -45.71 13.16 2.68
C VAL A 5 -44.91 11.98 2.14
N GLN A 6 -45.14 11.61 0.91
CA GLN A 6 -44.25 10.76 0.15
C GLN A 6 -42.90 11.51 0.03
N ALA A 7 -41.89 11.07 0.78
CA ALA A 7 -40.51 11.47 0.56
C ALA A 7 -40.13 10.99 -0.85
N THR A 8 -40.16 11.89 -1.82
CA THR A 8 -39.66 11.64 -3.17
C THR A 8 -38.18 11.32 -3.08
N ALA A 9 -37.86 10.04 -3.28
CA ALA A 9 -36.46 9.62 -3.43
C ALA A 9 -35.82 10.46 -4.53
N ALA A 10 -34.71 11.14 -4.21
CA ALA A 10 -33.98 11.91 -5.21
C ALA A 10 -33.64 11.01 -6.41
N PRO A 11 -33.82 11.49 -7.65
CA PRO A 11 -33.56 10.67 -8.83
C PRO A 11 -32.11 10.16 -8.77
N ALA A 12 -31.95 8.84 -8.99
CA ALA A 12 -30.64 8.22 -9.05
C ALA A 12 -29.79 8.95 -10.11
N ALA A 13 -28.59 9.41 -9.74
CA ALA A 13 -27.71 10.11 -10.67
C ALA A 13 -27.44 9.23 -11.89
N ALA A 14 -27.46 9.82 -13.08
CA ALA A 14 -27.18 9.09 -14.32
C ALA A 14 -25.77 8.45 -14.24
N ARG A 15 -25.67 7.22 -14.74
CA ARG A 15 -24.38 6.49 -14.83
C ARG A 15 -23.37 7.34 -15.62
N VAL A 16 -22.18 7.55 -15.03
CA VAL A 16 -21.10 8.28 -15.71
C VAL A 16 -20.39 7.40 -16.74
N SER A 17 -19.70 8.02 -17.70
CA SER A 17 -18.89 7.29 -18.68
C SER A 17 -17.73 6.56 -18.03
N ASP A 18 -17.30 5.46 -18.63
CA ASP A 18 -16.10 4.75 -18.16
C ASP A 18 -14.85 5.64 -18.25
N ALA A 19 -14.73 6.50 -19.26
CA ALA A 19 -13.65 7.47 -19.37
C ALA A 19 -13.55 8.38 -18.14
N TYR A 20 -14.68 8.84 -17.61
CA TYR A 20 -14.70 9.67 -16.40
C TYR A 20 -14.21 8.89 -15.15
N ARG A 21 -14.61 7.61 -15.02
CA ARG A 21 -14.14 6.72 -13.95
C ARG A 21 -12.61 6.57 -14.00
N TRP A 22 -12.07 6.29 -15.19
CA TRP A 22 -10.63 6.17 -15.41
C TRP A 22 -9.88 7.48 -15.17
N THR A 23 -10.48 8.63 -15.48
CA THR A 23 -9.92 9.95 -15.16
C THR A 23 -9.79 10.13 -13.64
N GLN A 24 -10.81 9.76 -12.86
CA GLN A 24 -10.73 9.82 -11.39
C GLN A 24 -9.64 8.90 -10.83
N LEU A 25 -9.46 7.72 -11.43
CA LEU A 25 -8.37 6.82 -11.07
C LEU A 25 -7.01 7.46 -11.40
N ALA A 26 -6.85 8.03 -12.60
CA ALA A 26 -5.60 8.65 -13.05
C ALA A 26 -5.18 9.82 -12.16
N ILE A 27 -6.14 10.64 -11.69
CA ILE A 27 -5.88 11.71 -10.71
C ILE A 27 -5.35 11.13 -9.40
N GLY A 28 -5.97 10.04 -8.90
CA GLY A 28 -5.50 9.32 -7.73
C GLY A 28 -4.09 8.76 -7.91
N VAL A 29 -3.81 8.14 -9.05
CA VAL A 29 -2.46 7.62 -9.40
C VAL A 29 -1.42 8.74 -9.43
N ALA A 30 -1.74 9.88 -10.03
CA ALA A 30 -0.83 11.03 -10.06
C ALA A 30 -0.51 11.54 -8.63
N ALA A 31 -1.51 11.62 -7.74
CA ALA A 31 -1.28 11.96 -6.35
C ALA A 31 -0.42 10.92 -5.62
N MET A 32 -0.60 9.62 -5.91
CA MET A 32 0.22 8.53 -5.36
C MET A 32 1.68 8.60 -5.82
N VAL A 33 1.94 8.97 -7.08
CA VAL A 33 3.31 9.22 -7.60
C VAL A 33 3.97 10.36 -6.82
N MET A 34 3.23 11.42 -6.51
CA MET A 34 3.78 12.58 -5.80
C MET A 34 4.18 12.27 -4.35
N ILE A 35 3.48 11.38 -3.66
CA ILE A 35 3.84 11.00 -2.28
C ILE A 35 4.93 9.92 -2.20
N ALA A 36 5.25 9.22 -3.29
CA ALA A 36 6.16 8.08 -3.29
C ALA A 36 7.56 8.42 -2.74
N ASN A 37 8.06 9.61 -3.02
CA ASN A 37 9.41 10.03 -2.63
C ASN A 37 9.58 10.24 -1.13
N TYR A 38 8.53 10.60 -0.41
CA TYR A 38 8.59 10.79 1.04
C TYR A 38 9.04 9.51 1.75
N GLN A 39 8.66 8.35 1.21
CA GLN A 39 9.14 7.05 1.69
C GLN A 39 10.41 6.61 0.95
N TYR A 40 10.37 6.56 -0.38
CA TYR A 40 11.41 5.89 -1.16
C TYR A 40 12.62 6.77 -1.49
N GLY A 41 12.46 8.08 -1.46
CA GLY A 41 13.55 9.05 -1.64
C GLY A 41 14.43 9.25 -0.41
N TRP A 42 13.91 8.96 0.80
CA TRP A 42 14.60 9.18 2.06
C TRP A 42 16.03 8.64 2.11
N THR A 43 16.25 7.44 1.60
CA THR A 43 17.54 6.76 1.67
C THR A 43 18.67 7.55 0.99
N PHE A 44 18.36 8.45 0.05
CA PHE A 44 19.35 9.27 -0.66
C PHE A 44 19.83 10.46 0.17
N PHE A 45 19.02 10.90 1.12
CA PHE A 45 19.37 12.01 2.02
C PHE A 45 20.24 11.58 3.21
N VAL A 46 20.13 10.32 3.64
CA VAL A 46 20.76 9.79 4.86
C VAL A 46 22.29 9.99 4.88
N PRO A 47 23.05 9.69 3.80
CA PRO A 47 24.51 9.85 3.84
C PRO A 47 24.94 11.32 4.02
N ASP A 48 24.25 12.27 3.39
CA ASP A 48 24.59 13.69 3.48
C ASP A 48 24.19 14.30 4.83
N ILE A 49 23.05 13.86 5.40
CA ILE A 49 22.64 14.21 6.76
C ILE A 49 23.70 13.70 7.76
N GLN A 50 24.10 12.43 7.65
CA GLN A 50 25.11 11.83 8.51
C GLN A 50 26.44 12.57 8.43
N LYS A 51 26.90 12.90 7.22
CA LYS A 51 28.13 13.63 6.98
C LYS A 51 28.08 15.05 7.56
N THR A 52 26.94 15.74 7.43
CA THR A 52 26.79 17.13 7.85
C THR A 52 26.70 17.28 9.36
N PHE A 53 25.95 16.42 10.03
CA PHE A 53 25.65 16.55 11.45
C PHE A 53 26.42 15.57 12.36
N GLY A 54 27.07 14.56 11.79
CA GLY A 54 27.81 13.54 12.57
C GLY A 54 26.92 12.60 13.38
N TRP A 55 25.61 12.58 13.12
CA TRP A 55 24.67 11.71 13.85
C TRP A 55 24.85 10.25 13.41
N ASP A 56 24.58 9.34 14.35
CA ASP A 56 24.60 7.93 14.02
C ASP A 56 23.42 7.56 13.09
N ARG A 57 23.65 6.56 12.26
CA ARG A 57 22.70 6.15 11.23
C ARG A 57 21.37 5.62 11.81
N ALA A 58 21.41 4.95 12.96
CA ALA A 58 20.22 4.42 13.59
C ALA A 58 19.29 5.55 14.05
N SER A 59 19.85 6.59 14.67
CA SER A 59 19.12 7.80 15.05
C SER A 59 18.48 8.50 13.84
N ILE A 60 19.22 8.60 12.72
CA ILE A 60 18.66 9.16 11.47
C ILE A 60 17.50 8.29 10.93
N GLN A 61 17.62 6.96 10.98
CA GLN A 61 16.61 6.05 10.49
C GLN A 61 15.31 6.05 11.33
N TRP A 62 15.36 6.48 12.59
CA TRP A 62 14.12 6.67 13.36
C TRP A 62 13.17 7.68 12.69
N ALA A 63 13.69 8.68 11.98
CA ALA A 63 12.86 9.61 11.20
C ALA A 63 12.03 8.88 10.14
N PHE A 64 12.63 7.92 9.43
CA PHE A 64 11.91 7.05 8.49
C PHE A 64 10.85 6.16 9.16
N THR A 65 11.21 5.56 10.29
CA THR A 65 10.27 4.73 11.06
C THR A 65 9.05 5.53 11.50
N LEU A 66 9.26 6.74 12.01
CA LEU A 66 8.18 7.66 12.40
C LEU A 66 7.32 8.03 11.19
N PHE A 67 7.92 8.32 10.04
CA PHE A 67 7.16 8.55 8.81
C PHE A 67 6.22 7.38 8.50
N VAL A 68 6.73 6.14 8.44
CA VAL A 68 5.93 4.95 8.10
C VAL A 68 4.84 4.68 9.14
N LEU A 69 5.12 4.87 10.42
CA LEU A 69 4.11 4.70 11.48
C LEU A 69 2.93 5.67 11.29
N PHE A 70 3.23 6.95 11.12
CA PHE A 70 2.18 7.97 10.95
C PHE A 70 1.51 7.88 9.58
N GLU A 71 2.23 7.46 8.52
CA GLU A 71 1.67 7.18 7.20
C GLU A 71 0.62 6.07 7.23
N THR A 72 0.71 5.11 8.17
CA THR A 72 -0.17 3.94 8.17
C THR A 72 -1.20 3.95 9.28
N TRP A 73 -0.82 4.32 10.51
CA TRP A 73 -1.69 4.16 11.67
C TRP A 73 -2.76 5.25 11.79
N LEU A 74 -2.59 6.40 11.11
CA LEU A 74 -3.62 7.44 11.08
C LEU A 74 -4.62 7.28 9.92
N VAL A 75 -4.32 6.44 8.93
CA VAL A 75 -5.22 6.20 7.78
C VAL A 75 -6.66 5.85 8.18
N PRO A 76 -6.95 5.09 9.27
CA PRO A 76 -8.33 4.84 9.68
C PRO A 76 -9.10 6.12 10.03
N VAL A 77 -8.44 7.06 10.72
CA VAL A 77 -9.02 8.35 11.10
C VAL A 77 -9.24 9.22 9.87
N GLU A 78 -8.22 9.33 9.02
CA GLU A 78 -8.26 10.05 7.75
C GLU A 78 -9.33 9.48 6.83
N GLY A 79 -9.42 8.14 6.74
CA GLY A 79 -10.42 7.42 5.98
C GLY A 79 -11.85 7.70 6.44
N TRP A 80 -12.08 7.85 7.75
CA TRP A 80 -13.37 8.27 8.28
C TRP A 80 -13.76 9.68 7.78
N PHE A 81 -12.80 10.62 7.74
CA PHE A 81 -13.05 11.94 7.17
C PHE A 81 -13.37 11.84 5.67
N VAL A 82 -12.67 10.99 4.92
CA VAL A 82 -12.93 10.75 3.49
C VAL A 82 -14.33 10.15 3.26
N ASP A 83 -14.71 9.15 4.06
CA ASP A 83 -16.00 8.48 3.91
C ASP A 83 -17.18 9.42 4.26
N LYS A 84 -16.95 10.41 5.15
CA LYS A 84 -17.95 11.38 5.59
C LYS A 84 -18.00 12.64 4.72
N TYR A 85 -16.85 13.18 4.34
CA TYR A 85 -16.75 14.50 3.68
C TYR A 85 -16.23 14.43 2.24
N GLY A 86 -15.86 13.23 1.78
CA GLY A 86 -15.29 13.01 0.46
C GLY A 86 -13.76 13.15 0.40
N PRO A 87 -13.15 12.77 -0.73
CA PRO A 87 -11.70 12.63 -0.86
C PRO A 87 -10.95 13.97 -0.93
N ARG A 88 -11.59 15.01 -1.46
CA ARG A 88 -10.96 16.30 -1.79
C ARG A 88 -10.27 16.94 -0.60
N LEU A 89 -10.97 17.06 0.54
CA LEU A 89 -10.47 17.75 1.72
C LEU A 89 -9.23 17.06 2.30
N VAL A 90 -9.26 15.74 2.41
CA VAL A 90 -8.16 14.96 3.01
C VAL A 90 -6.93 14.99 2.10
N VAL A 91 -7.09 14.87 0.78
CA VAL A 91 -5.96 14.96 -0.16
C VAL A 91 -5.37 16.38 -0.19
N LEU A 92 -6.21 17.43 -0.11
CA LEU A 92 -5.75 18.80 -0.04
C LEU A 92 -4.89 19.05 1.22
N ILE A 93 -5.41 18.66 2.40
CA ILE A 93 -4.67 18.78 3.66
C ILE A 93 -3.40 17.91 3.60
N GLY A 94 -3.50 16.69 3.06
CA GLY A 94 -2.38 15.78 2.88
C GLY A 94 -1.24 16.40 2.06
N GLY A 95 -1.56 17.05 0.94
CA GLY A 95 -0.57 17.75 0.11
C GLY A 95 0.11 18.91 0.85
N ILE A 96 -0.64 19.69 1.63
CA ILE A 96 -0.10 20.77 2.47
C ILE A 96 0.84 20.20 3.54
N LEU A 97 0.44 19.14 4.23
CA LEU A 97 1.26 18.51 5.27
C LEU A 97 2.54 17.89 4.68
N CYS A 98 2.46 17.27 3.50
CA CYS A 98 3.63 16.79 2.78
C CYS A 98 4.63 17.93 2.50
N ALA A 99 4.16 19.06 1.97
CA ALA A 99 5.00 20.22 1.71
C ALA A 99 5.64 20.78 3.00
N ILE A 100 4.85 20.94 4.06
CA ILE A 100 5.32 21.43 5.36
C ILE A 100 6.36 20.49 5.96
N GLY A 101 6.11 19.17 5.96
CA GLY A 101 7.01 18.20 6.55
C GLY A 101 8.41 18.24 5.93
N TRP A 102 8.52 18.26 4.60
CA TRP A 102 9.82 18.39 3.95
C TRP A 102 10.41 19.79 4.02
N ALA A 103 9.60 20.85 4.08
CA ALA A 103 10.10 22.18 4.36
C ALA A 103 10.71 22.30 5.77
N ILE A 104 10.15 21.61 6.76
CA ILE A 104 10.75 21.49 8.10
C ILE A 104 12.08 20.74 8.00
N ASN A 105 12.14 19.59 7.30
CA ASN A 105 13.38 18.82 7.11
C ASN A 105 14.46 19.63 6.40
N ALA A 106 14.09 20.51 5.46
CA ALA A 106 15.02 21.41 4.77
C ALA A 106 15.72 22.39 5.73
N GLN A 107 15.07 22.75 6.82
CA GLN A 107 15.58 23.73 7.79
C GLN A 107 16.03 23.09 9.12
N ALA A 108 15.81 21.79 9.27
CA ALA A 108 16.11 21.10 10.51
C ALA A 108 17.62 20.99 10.74
N THR A 109 18.04 21.37 11.95
CA THR A 109 19.43 21.26 12.45
C THR A 109 19.55 20.29 13.62
N SER A 110 18.46 19.59 13.98
CA SER A 110 18.40 18.64 15.07
C SER A 110 17.62 17.39 14.66
N LEU A 111 17.91 16.25 15.29
CA LEU A 111 17.14 15.01 15.08
C LEU A 111 15.65 15.19 15.35
N ASN A 112 15.29 15.93 16.41
CA ASN A 112 13.89 16.20 16.73
C ASN A 112 13.20 16.99 15.62
N GLY A 113 13.90 17.91 14.96
CA GLY A 113 13.39 18.63 13.79
C GLY A 113 13.10 17.70 12.63
N TYR A 114 14.02 16.76 12.32
CA TYR A 114 13.80 15.72 11.30
C TYR A 114 12.65 14.78 11.67
N TYR A 115 12.54 14.37 12.92
CA TYR A 115 11.44 13.54 13.40
C TYR A 115 10.09 14.25 13.21
N LEU A 116 10.00 15.53 13.62
CA LEU A 116 8.78 16.31 13.45
C LEU A 116 8.39 16.46 11.98
N GLY A 117 9.35 16.81 11.11
CA GLY A 117 9.11 16.94 9.68
C GLY A 117 8.63 15.64 9.04
N MET A 118 9.24 14.49 9.43
CA MET A 118 8.84 13.18 8.92
C MET A 118 7.49 12.70 9.46
N ILE A 119 7.15 13.00 10.72
CA ILE A 119 5.82 12.74 11.27
C ILE A 119 4.74 13.51 10.48
N ILE A 120 4.94 14.81 10.27
CA ILE A 120 4.00 15.65 9.53
C ILE A 120 3.86 15.18 8.08
N ALA A 121 4.98 14.86 7.41
CA ALA A 121 4.96 14.29 6.06
C ALA A 121 4.26 12.93 6.02
N GLY A 122 4.46 12.08 7.05
CA GLY A 122 3.81 10.79 7.18
C GLY A 122 2.30 10.89 7.27
N ILE A 123 1.79 11.81 8.13
CA ILE A 123 0.35 12.10 8.23
C ILE A 123 -0.17 12.54 6.85
N GLY A 124 0.51 13.46 6.17
CA GLY A 124 0.09 13.93 4.85
C GLY A 124 0.06 12.81 3.80
N ALA A 125 1.11 12.01 3.74
CA ALA A 125 1.24 10.92 2.78
C ALA A 125 0.21 9.80 3.04
N GLY A 126 -0.06 9.46 4.31
CA GLY A 126 -1.07 8.48 4.71
C GLY A 126 -2.47 8.88 4.26
N GLY A 127 -2.85 10.16 4.51
CA GLY A 127 -4.13 10.70 4.07
C GLY A 127 -4.31 10.64 2.56
N VAL A 128 -3.28 10.95 1.78
CA VAL A 128 -3.32 10.84 0.31
C VAL A 128 -3.42 9.37 -0.11
N TYR A 129 -2.59 8.49 0.45
CA TYR A 129 -2.56 7.06 0.12
C TYR A 129 -3.91 6.39 0.38
N GLY A 130 -4.39 6.46 1.61
CA GLY A 130 -5.65 5.83 2.02
C GLY A 130 -6.84 6.36 1.23
N THR A 131 -6.87 7.67 0.98
CA THR A 131 -7.92 8.32 0.18
C THR A 131 -7.93 7.83 -1.26
N CYS A 132 -6.78 7.79 -1.94
CA CYS A 132 -6.71 7.40 -3.35
C CYS A 132 -7.10 5.93 -3.53
N VAL A 133 -6.62 5.02 -2.67
CA VAL A 133 -7.01 3.59 -2.71
C VAL A 133 -8.49 3.42 -2.40
N GLY A 134 -9.00 4.02 -1.32
CA GLY A 134 -10.41 3.91 -0.96
C GLY A 134 -11.35 4.49 -2.03
N ASN A 135 -10.97 5.60 -2.66
CA ASN A 135 -11.73 6.21 -3.75
C ASN A 135 -11.74 5.33 -5.01
N ALA A 136 -10.61 4.70 -5.35
CA ALA A 136 -10.51 3.76 -6.45
C ALA A 136 -11.45 2.55 -6.26
N LEU A 137 -11.52 2.00 -5.05
CA LEU A 137 -12.44 0.91 -4.71
C LEU A 137 -13.91 1.30 -4.86
N LYS A 138 -14.26 2.58 -4.57
CA LYS A 138 -15.61 3.11 -4.74
C LYS A 138 -15.98 3.33 -6.22
N TRP A 139 -15.04 3.81 -7.04
CA TRP A 139 -15.25 4.03 -8.46
C TRP A 139 -15.32 2.74 -9.29
N PHE A 140 -14.62 1.68 -8.84
CA PHE A 140 -14.49 0.41 -9.57
C PHE A 140 -14.96 -0.80 -8.75
N PRO A 141 -16.25 -0.86 -8.38
CA PRO A 141 -16.79 -2.02 -7.66
C PRO A 141 -16.76 -3.31 -8.51
N ASP A 142 -16.71 -3.16 -9.85
CA ASP A 142 -16.61 -4.22 -10.85
C ASP A 142 -15.17 -4.74 -11.09
N LYS A 143 -14.14 -3.94 -10.74
CA LYS A 143 -12.70 -4.23 -10.99
C LYS A 143 -11.83 -3.75 -9.83
N ARG A 144 -12.21 -4.09 -8.60
CA ARG A 144 -11.55 -3.58 -7.38
C ARG A 144 -10.06 -3.91 -7.32
N GLY A 145 -9.68 -5.13 -7.69
CA GLY A 145 -8.29 -5.57 -7.67
C GLY A 145 -7.43 -4.77 -8.64
N LEU A 146 -7.88 -4.62 -9.89
CA LEU A 146 -7.18 -3.84 -10.89
C LEU A 146 -7.08 -2.37 -10.48
N ALA A 147 -8.17 -1.77 -10.00
CA ALA A 147 -8.20 -0.35 -9.61
C ALA A 147 -7.30 -0.06 -8.41
N ALA A 148 -7.37 -0.88 -7.37
CA ALA A 148 -6.47 -0.79 -6.22
C ALA A 148 -5.01 -1.00 -6.65
N GLY A 149 -4.75 -1.97 -7.53
CA GLY A 149 -3.43 -2.28 -8.04
C GLY A 149 -2.82 -1.12 -8.84
N ILE A 150 -3.55 -0.53 -9.78
CA ILE A 150 -3.10 0.63 -10.57
C ILE A 150 -2.84 1.84 -9.65
N THR A 151 -3.72 2.10 -8.70
CA THR A 151 -3.55 3.19 -7.74
C THR A 151 -2.30 2.98 -6.89
N ALA A 152 -2.13 1.80 -6.33
CA ALA A 152 -0.97 1.46 -5.53
C ALA A 152 0.34 1.42 -6.35
N ALA A 153 0.28 1.09 -7.65
CA ALA A 153 1.43 1.13 -8.55
C ALA A 153 2.01 2.55 -8.67
N GLY A 154 1.16 3.58 -8.65
CA GLY A 154 1.59 4.99 -8.61
C GLY A 154 2.54 5.27 -7.45
N PHE A 155 2.25 4.73 -6.26
CA PHE A 155 3.15 4.82 -5.11
C PHE A 155 4.40 3.92 -5.28
N GLY A 156 4.23 2.67 -5.70
CA GLY A 156 5.32 1.71 -5.83
C GLY A 156 6.38 2.11 -6.86
N ALA A 157 5.94 2.53 -8.05
CA ALA A 157 6.82 2.91 -9.16
C ALA A 157 7.15 4.40 -9.19
N GLY A 158 6.37 5.25 -8.49
CA GLY A 158 6.46 6.72 -8.60
C GLY A 158 7.85 7.26 -8.32
N SER A 159 8.55 6.68 -7.36
CA SER A 159 9.93 7.07 -7.03
C SER A 159 10.92 6.81 -8.17
N ALA A 160 10.66 5.85 -9.08
CA ALA A 160 11.55 5.59 -10.20
C ALA A 160 11.72 6.82 -11.11
N LEU A 161 10.68 7.66 -11.23
CA LEU A 161 10.71 8.89 -12.02
C LEU A 161 11.54 10.01 -11.39
N THR A 162 11.71 9.99 -10.09
CA THR A 162 12.23 11.13 -9.31
C THR A 162 13.53 10.85 -8.58
N VAL A 163 13.94 9.58 -8.48
CA VAL A 163 15.21 9.17 -7.84
C VAL A 163 16.40 9.86 -8.49
N ALA A 164 16.54 9.80 -9.83
CA ALA A 164 17.65 10.44 -10.53
C ALA A 164 17.66 11.97 -10.39
N PRO A 165 16.54 12.70 -10.58
CA PRO A 165 16.46 14.13 -10.28
C PRO A 165 16.80 14.50 -8.83
N ILE A 166 16.33 13.72 -7.85
CA ILE A 166 16.64 13.96 -6.43
C ILE A 166 18.15 13.81 -6.19
N GLN A 167 18.77 12.73 -6.67
CA GLN A 167 20.20 12.51 -6.49
C GLN A 167 21.05 13.61 -7.17
N ALA A 168 20.68 14.00 -8.40
CA ALA A 168 21.35 15.10 -9.09
C ALA A 168 21.25 16.40 -8.28
N MET A 169 20.06 16.75 -7.81
CA MET A 169 19.85 17.97 -7.06
C MET A 169 20.55 17.97 -5.69
N ILE A 170 20.61 16.82 -4.99
CA ILE A 170 21.39 16.66 -3.75
C ILE A 170 22.86 16.97 -4.03
N LYS A 171 23.42 16.45 -5.12
CA LYS A 171 24.81 16.65 -5.50
C LYS A 171 25.11 18.10 -5.87
N ASP A 172 24.20 18.75 -6.62
CA ASP A 172 24.42 20.08 -7.20
C ASP A 172 24.05 21.21 -6.23
N SER A 173 23.01 21.05 -5.43
CA SER A 173 22.40 22.13 -4.62
C SER A 173 22.28 21.78 -3.13
N GLY A 174 22.70 20.58 -2.74
CA GLY A 174 22.61 20.10 -1.37
C GLY A 174 21.24 19.51 -0.99
N PHE A 175 21.23 18.71 0.07
CA PHE A 175 20.05 17.97 0.50
C PHE A 175 18.94 18.87 1.06
N GLN A 176 19.31 19.99 1.74
CA GLN A 176 18.34 20.94 2.28
C GLN A 176 17.50 21.58 1.16
N THR A 177 18.16 22.07 0.12
CA THR A 177 17.53 22.63 -1.06
C THR A 177 16.64 21.61 -1.75
N THR A 178 17.11 20.36 -1.83
CA THR A 178 16.35 19.26 -2.44
C THR A 178 15.08 18.92 -1.65
N PHE A 179 15.14 18.86 -0.32
CA PHE A 179 13.94 18.71 0.52
C PHE A 179 12.93 19.80 0.26
N LEU A 180 13.39 21.07 0.20
CA LEU A 180 12.49 22.21 0.01
C LEU A 180 11.79 22.19 -1.34
N TYR A 181 12.55 22.04 -2.43
CA TYR A 181 11.97 22.08 -3.78
C TYR A 181 11.07 20.87 -4.08
N PHE A 182 11.52 19.67 -3.74
CA PHE A 182 10.68 18.49 -3.94
C PHE A 182 9.47 18.48 -3.01
N GLY A 183 9.62 18.87 -1.75
CA GLY A 183 8.51 18.98 -0.80
C GLY A 183 7.44 19.96 -1.27
N LEU A 184 7.84 21.18 -1.60
CA LEU A 184 6.91 22.22 -2.10
C LEU A 184 6.31 21.83 -3.45
N GLY A 185 7.13 21.40 -4.42
CA GLY A 185 6.67 21.04 -5.75
C GLY A 185 5.64 19.91 -5.74
N GLN A 186 5.94 18.83 -5.04
CA GLN A 186 5.04 17.67 -4.93
C GLN A 186 3.79 18.01 -4.12
N GLY A 187 3.92 18.74 -3.00
CA GLY A 187 2.79 19.17 -2.20
C GLY A 187 1.82 20.08 -2.99
N ILE A 188 2.34 21.02 -3.76
CA ILE A 188 1.53 21.89 -4.64
C ILE A 188 0.78 21.06 -5.68
N ILE A 189 1.45 20.10 -6.33
CA ILE A 189 0.81 19.22 -7.32
C ILE A 189 -0.32 18.41 -6.66
N ILE A 190 -0.10 17.84 -5.47
CA ILE A 190 -1.14 17.11 -4.74
C ILE A 190 -2.34 18.02 -4.43
N VAL A 191 -2.10 19.24 -3.96
CA VAL A 191 -3.15 20.22 -3.68
C VAL A 191 -3.96 20.54 -4.94
N LEU A 192 -3.30 20.75 -6.09
CA LEU A 192 -3.97 20.99 -7.36
C LEU A 192 -4.82 19.79 -7.79
N LEU A 193 -4.28 18.57 -7.68
CA LEU A 193 -5.00 17.33 -8.01
C LEU A 193 -6.23 17.13 -7.12
N ALA A 194 -6.17 17.55 -5.84
CA ALA A 194 -7.27 17.43 -4.90
C ALA A 194 -8.55 18.13 -5.39
N PHE A 195 -8.43 19.25 -6.09
CA PHE A 195 -9.61 19.97 -6.62
C PHE A 195 -10.41 19.16 -7.65
N PHE A 196 -9.78 18.23 -8.34
CA PHE A 196 -10.39 17.38 -9.37
C PHE A 196 -10.81 16.01 -8.86
N LEU A 197 -10.38 15.62 -7.64
CA LEU A 197 -10.68 14.31 -7.07
C LEU A 197 -12.09 14.31 -6.45
N LEU A 198 -12.93 13.39 -6.90
CA LEU A 198 -14.32 13.25 -6.46
C LEU A 198 -14.64 11.80 -6.07
N ALA A 199 -15.56 11.64 -5.12
CA ALA A 199 -16.16 10.33 -4.83
C ALA A 199 -17.38 10.11 -5.77
N PRO A 200 -17.68 8.85 -6.14
CA PRO A 200 -18.89 8.57 -6.92
C PRO A 200 -20.15 8.79 -6.08
N LYS A 201 -21.19 9.31 -6.73
CA LYS A 201 -22.53 9.40 -6.17
C LYS A 201 -23.32 8.11 -6.40
N ALA A 202 -24.37 7.89 -5.63
CA ALA A 202 -25.27 6.75 -5.83
C ALA A 202 -25.80 6.71 -7.27
N GLY A 203 -25.72 5.53 -7.90
CA GLY A 203 -26.16 5.33 -9.29
C GLY A 203 -25.10 5.64 -10.37
N GLN A 204 -24.00 6.31 -10.06
CA GLN A 204 -22.99 6.67 -11.06
C GLN A 204 -22.07 5.51 -11.46
N VAL A 205 -21.92 4.52 -10.61
CA VAL A 205 -21.06 3.35 -10.86
C VAL A 205 -21.88 2.09 -11.11
N PRO A 206 -21.31 1.08 -11.80
CA PRO A 206 -21.98 -0.20 -11.98
C PRO A 206 -22.39 -0.81 -10.64
N GLN A 207 -23.54 -1.46 -10.61
CA GLN A 207 -23.88 -2.33 -9.48
C GLN A 207 -22.93 -3.52 -9.47
N VAL A 208 -22.63 -4.02 -8.26
CA VAL A 208 -21.83 -5.24 -8.10
C VAL A 208 -22.59 -6.39 -8.76
N VAL A 209 -22.07 -6.86 -9.90
CA VAL A 209 -22.57 -8.06 -10.56
C VAL A 209 -21.91 -9.24 -9.86
N GLN A 210 -22.71 -10.16 -9.31
CA GLN A 210 -22.17 -11.39 -8.72
C GLN A 210 -21.45 -12.20 -9.81
N ASN A 211 -20.15 -12.21 -9.76
CA ASN A 211 -19.33 -13.14 -10.53
C ASN A 211 -19.15 -14.39 -9.68
N ALA A 212 -19.44 -15.57 -10.22
CA ALA A 212 -19.28 -16.84 -9.51
C ALA A 212 -17.84 -17.06 -8.95
N LYS A 213 -16.86 -16.35 -9.50
CA LYS A 213 -15.46 -16.37 -9.07
C LYS A 213 -15.11 -15.30 -8.01
N LEU A 214 -15.91 -14.22 -7.91
CA LEU A 214 -15.73 -13.14 -6.95
C LEU A 214 -16.89 -13.13 -5.97
N ILE A 215 -16.63 -13.53 -4.74
CA ILE A 215 -17.61 -13.47 -3.67
C ILE A 215 -17.56 -12.06 -3.08
N GLN A 216 -18.63 -11.29 -3.28
CA GLN A 216 -18.76 -9.90 -2.86
C GLN A 216 -20.05 -9.69 -2.08
N THR A 217 -19.98 -9.00 -0.94
CA THR A 217 -21.15 -8.65 -0.15
C THR A 217 -21.92 -7.47 -0.76
N ARG A 218 -23.23 -7.48 -0.58
CA ARG A 218 -24.11 -6.32 -0.85
C ARG A 218 -24.26 -5.41 0.36
N ARG A 219 -23.93 -5.91 1.56
CA ARG A 219 -24.02 -5.17 2.82
C ARG A 219 -22.80 -4.26 2.97
N ASN A 220 -23.04 -3.05 3.49
CA ASN A 220 -21.99 -2.11 3.88
C ASN A 220 -21.82 -2.16 5.40
N TYR A 221 -20.67 -2.64 5.85
CA TYR A 221 -20.34 -2.75 7.27
C TYR A 221 -19.72 -1.45 7.77
N GLN A 222 -20.19 -0.98 8.93
CA GLN A 222 -19.56 0.13 9.62
C GLN A 222 -18.19 -0.28 10.19
N PRO A 223 -17.22 0.65 10.36
CA PRO A 223 -15.90 0.34 10.89
C PRO A 223 -15.93 -0.40 12.24
N THR A 224 -16.83 -0.02 13.13
CA THR A 224 -17.03 -0.68 14.43
C THR A 224 -17.56 -2.11 14.32
N GLU A 225 -18.37 -2.40 13.30
CA GLU A 225 -18.82 -3.76 13.01
C GLU A 225 -17.67 -4.60 12.44
N VAL A 226 -16.85 -4.02 11.57
CA VAL A 226 -15.67 -4.68 10.96
C VAL A 226 -14.68 -5.14 12.02
N LEU A 227 -14.36 -4.31 12.99
CA LEU A 227 -13.44 -4.65 14.10
C LEU A 227 -13.94 -5.81 14.97
N ARG A 228 -15.25 -6.08 14.98
CA ARG A 228 -15.85 -7.22 15.70
C ARG A 228 -15.81 -8.52 14.90
N GLN A 229 -15.44 -8.48 13.62
CA GLN A 229 -15.45 -9.66 12.77
C GLN A 229 -14.11 -10.40 12.83
N PRO A 230 -14.08 -11.69 13.20
CA PRO A 230 -12.85 -12.47 13.24
C PRO A 230 -12.12 -12.52 11.90
N ILE A 231 -12.86 -12.46 10.79
CA ILE A 231 -12.31 -12.45 9.44
C ILE A 231 -11.45 -11.21 9.16
N PHE A 232 -11.76 -10.06 9.77
CA PHE A 232 -10.94 -8.86 9.66
C PHE A 232 -9.56 -9.08 10.30
N TRP A 233 -9.52 -9.62 11.51
CA TRP A 233 -8.28 -9.89 12.24
C TRP A 233 -7.44 -10.97 11.59
N LEU A 234 -8.09 -11.94 10.94
CA LEU A 234 -7.40 -12.94 10.14
C LEU A 234 -6.71 -12.29 8.92
N MET A 235 -7.42 -11.42 8.17
CA MET A 235 -6.80 -10.66 7.07
C MET A 235 -5.68 -9.75 7.58
N TYR A 236 -5.87 -9.11 8.72
CA TYR A 236 -4.87 -8.26 9.36
C TYR A 236 -3.60 -9.06 9.68
N PHE A 237 -3.75 -10.20 10.34
CA PHE A 237 -2.63 -11.08 10.68
C PHE A 237 -1.89 -11.56 9.42
N MET A 238 -2.63 -12.00 8.40
CA MET A 238 -2.02 -12.41 7.12
C MET A 238 -1.26 -11.26 6.47
N PHE A 239 -1.79 -10.05 6.50
CA PHE A 239 -1.11 -8.87 5.97
C PHE A 239 0.17 -8.57 6.75
N VAL A 240 0.15 -8.68 8.09
CA VAL A 240 1.35 -8.49 8.93
C VAL A 240 2.44 -9.50 8.58
N ILE A 241 2.12 -10.80 8.51
CA ILE A 241 3.14 -11.83 8.30
C ILE A 241 3.75 -11.80 6.90
N VAL A 242 2.93 -11.55 5.85
CA VAL A 242 3.45 -11.38 4.48
C VAL A 242 4.23 -10.07 4.38
N GLY A 243 3.67 -8.99 4.90
CA GLY A 243 4.35 -7.70 4.94
C GLY A 243 5.70 -7.77 5.66
N ALA A 244 5.76 -8.47 6.80
CA ALA A 244 7.00 -8.64 7.56
C ALA A 244 8.01 -9.50 6.80
N GLY A 245 7.58 -10.62 6.19
CA GLY A 245 8.43 -11.51 5.41
C GLY A 245 9.18 -10.76 4.30
N GLY A 246 8.45 -10.06 3.45
CA GLY A 246 9.04 -9.25 2.39
C GLY A 246 9.87 -8.07 2.89
N LEU A 247 9.39 -7.33 3.93
CA LEU A 247 10.14 -6.20 4.50
C LEU A 247 11.46 -6.64 5.13
N MET A 248 11.53 -7.78 5.80
CA MET A 248 12.76 -8.31 6.38
C MET A 248 13.84 -8.52 5.33
N VAL A 249 13.49 -9.11 4.18
CA VAL A 249 14.44 -9.33 3.08
C VAL A 249 14.77 -8.02 2.38
N THR A 250 13.75 -7.23 2.03
CA THR A 250 13.94 -6.03 1.22
C THR A 250 14.65 -4.90 1.96
N ALA A 251 14.37 -4.69 3.24
CA ALA A 251 15.06 -3.69 4.05
C ALA A 251 16.54 -4.04 4.29
N ASN A 252 16.87 -5.34 4.24
CA ASN A 252 18.22 -5.83 4.43
C ASN A 252 18.93 -6.20 3.13
N LEU A 253 18.38 -5.88 1.97
CA LEU A 253 18.95 -6.27 0.67
C LEU A 253 20.41 -5.81 0.52
N LYS A 254 20.72 -4.56 0.88
CA LYS A 254 22.10 -4.04 0.81
C LYS A 254 23.02 -4.70 1.84
N PRO A 255 22.69 -4.82 3.13
CA PRO A 255 23.46 -5.64 4.07
C PRO A 255 23.73 -7.06 3.58
N ILE A 256 22.71 -7.76 3.06
CA ILE A 256 22.86 -9.10 2.49
C ILE A 256 23.87 -9.09 1.33
N ALA A 257 23.76 -8.13 0.42
CA ALA A 257 24.67 -8.00 -0.71
C ALA A 257 26.12 -7.77 -0.29
N VAL A 258 26.33 -6.96 0.77
CA VAL A 258 27.68 -6.70 1.36
C VAL A 258 28.23 -7.98 1.98
N ASP A 259 27.46 -8.67 2.80
CA ASP A 259 27.87 -9.90 3.46
C ASP A 259 28.17 -11.04 2.46
N TRP A 260 27.42 -11.07 1.36
CA TRP A 260 27.65 -12.00 0.26
C TRP A 260 28.70 -11.54 -0.74
N LYS A 261 29.28 -10.33 -0.55
CA LYS A 261 30.34 -9.73 -1.40
C LYS A 261 29.91 -9.53 -2.86
N VAL A 262 28.64 -9.29 -3.10
CA VAL A 262 28.07 -9.03 -4.45
C VAL A 262 27.69 -7.57 -4.66
N ASP A 263 27.71 -6.73 -3.63
CA ASP A 263 27.18 -5.37 -3.63
C ASP A 263 27.81 -4.46 -4.69
N SER A 264 29.11 -4.54 -4.85
CA SER A 264 29.91 -3.69 -5.74
C SER A 264 30.26 -4.35 -7.08
N VAL A 265 29.87 -5.62 -7.28
CA VAL A 265 30.20 -6.36 -8.52
C VAL A 265 29.41 -5.80 -9.69
N PRO A 266 30.08 -5.45 -10.82
CA PRO A 266 29.37 -4.98 -12.01
C PRO A 266 28.51 -6.10 -12.63
N VAL A 267 27.26 -5.79 -12.93
CA VAL A 267 26.32 -6.68 -13.62
C VAL A 267 25.82 -5.95 -14.88
N THR A 268 25.88 -6.63 -16.01
CA THR A 268 25.35 -6.12 -17.29
C THR A 268 24.10 -6.89 -17.66
N LEU A 269 22.95 -6.21 -17.66
CA LEU A 269 21.65 -6.74 -18.08
C LEU A 269 20.94 -5.70 -18.94
N ILE A 270 20.25 -6.13 -19.99
CA ILE A 270 19.43 -5.29 -20.87
C ILE A 270 20.25 -4.11 -21.44
N GLY A 271 21.54 -4.32 -21.76
CA GLY A 271 22.42 -3.28 -22.30
C GLY A 271 22.89 -2.21 -21.31
N MET A 272 22.59 -2.35 -20.02
CA MET A 272 23.01 -1.44 -18.95
C MET A 272 23.99 -2.17 -18.02
N THR A 273 25.00 -1.45 -17.53
CA THR A 273 25.97 -1.96 -16.55
C THR A 273 25.87 -1.13 -15.27
N MET A 274 25.58 -1.79 -14.16
CA MET A 274 25.52 -1.19 -12.82
C MET A 274 26.10 -2.16 -11.80
N THR A 275 26.38 -1.70 -10.58
CA THR A 275 26.67 -2.63 -9.48
C THR A 275 25.45 -3.47 -9.16
N ALA A 276 25.64 -4.73 -8.76
CA ALA A 276 24.55 -5.66 -8.53
C ALA A 276 23.47 -5.10 -7.59
N VAL A 277 23.87 -4.44 -6.50
CA VAL A 277 22.92 -3.85 -5.55
C VAL A 277 22.13 -2.67 -6.14
N THR A 278 22.78 -1.84 -6.96
CA THR A 278 22.10 -0.72 -7.64
C THR A 278 21.13 -1.23 -8.69
N PHE A 279 21.54 -2.25 -9.44
CA PHE A 279 20.68 -2.87 -10.44
C PHE A 279 19.47 -3.55 -9.81
N ALA A 280 19.70 -4.34 -8.74
CA ALA A 280 18.66 -4.96 -7.96
C ALA A 280 17.65 -3.92 -7.45
N ALA A 281 18.13 -2.87 -6.75
CA ALA A 281 17.26 -1.82 -6.23
C ALA A 281 16.45 -1.10 -7.33
N THR A 282 16.98 -0.95 -8.53
CA THR A 282 16.27 -0.33 -9.66
C THR A 282 15.16 -1.23 -10.20
N ILE A 283 15.48 -2.51 -10.46
CA ILE A 283 14.51 -3.51 -10.95
C ILE A 283 13.41 -3.72 -9.92
N ASP A 284 13.76 -3.81 -8.64
CA ASP A 284 12.83 -4.01 -7.54
C ASP A 284 11.72 -2.96 -7.52
N ARG A 285 12.06 -1.68 -7.75
CA ARG A 285 11.08 -0.58 -7.82
C ARG A 285 10.11 -0.73 -8.99
N VAL A 286 10.65 -1.03 -10.17
CA VAL A 286 9.84 -1.22 -11.37
C VAL A 286 8.90 -2.41 -11.19
N LEU A 287 9.43 -3.55 -10.76
CA LEU A 287 8.65 -4.77 -10.56
C LEU A 287 7.64 -4.66 -9.43
N ASN A 288 7.98 -4.00 -8.31
CA ASN A 288 7.04 -3.71 -7.23
C ASN A 288 5.87 -2.82 -7.67
N GLY A 289 6.11 -1.90 -8.61
CA GLY A 289 5.03 -1.12 -9.21
C GLY A 289 4.14 -1.95 -10.14
N LEU A 290 4.75 -2.71 -11.06
CA LEU A 290 4.04 -3.49 -12.08
C LEU A 290 3.23 -4.66 -11.51
N THR A 291 3.71 -5.27 -10.43
CA THR A 291 3.05 -6.43 -9.81
C THR A 291 1.65 -6.10 -9.29
N ARG A 292 1.44 -4.89 -8.80
CA ARG A 292 0.17 -4.48 -8.17
C ARG A 292 -1.02 -4.52 -9.12
N PRO A 293 -0.99 -3.88 -10.30
CA PRO A 293 -2.06 -4.02 -11.27
C PRO A 293 -2.14 -5.45 -11.86
N PHE A 294 -1.01 -6.13 -12.01
CA PHE A 294 -0.97 -7.49 -12.55
C PHE A 294 -1.73 -8.49 -11.66
N PHE A 295 -1.36 -8.62 -10.40
CA PHE A 295 -2.07 -9.50 -9.48
C PHE A 295 -3.45 -8.98 -9.11
N GLY A 296 -3.65 -7.65 -9.10
CA GLY A 296 -4.97 -7.06 -8.95
C GLY A 296 -5.91 -7.54 -10.04
N TRP A 297 -5.48 -7.48 -11.31
CA TRP A 297 -6.24 -7.97 -12.47
C TRP A 297 -6.46 -9.48 -12.42
N ILE A 298 -5.42 -10.27 -12.15
CA ILE A 298 -5.55 -11.73 -11.98
C ILE A 298 -6.57 -12.06 -10.88
N SER A 299 -6.57 -11.31 -9.77
CA SER A 299 -7.48 -11.56 -8.67
C SER A 299 -8.94 -11.28 -9.01
N ASP A 300 -9.20 -10.37 -9.95
CA ASP A 300 -10.53 -10.14 -10.50
C ASP A 300 -11.01 -11.31 -11.39
N MET A 301 -10.07 -12.11 -11.95
CA MET A 301 -10.37 -13.24 -12.83
C MET A 301 -10.51 -14.59 -12.11
N ILE A 302 -9.60 -14.90 -11.19
CA ILE A 302 -9.52 -16.23 -10.54
C ILE A 302 -9.93 -16.21 -9.07
N GLY A 303 -10.25 -15.04 -8.52
CA GLY A 303 -10.64 -14.83 -7.13
C GLY A 303 -9.47 -14.40 -6.24
N ARG A 304 -9.81 -13.69 -5.14
CA ARG A 304 -8.82 -13.06 -4.24
C ARG A 304 -7.90 -14.08 -3.59
N GLU A 305 -8.49 -15.10 -2.98
CA GLU A 305 -7.78 -16.08 -2.16
C GLU A 305 -6.89 -17.00 -3.01
N ASN A 306 -7.33 -17.35 -4.23
CA ASN A 306 -6.51 -18.12 -5.15
C ASN A 306 -5.27 -17.33 -5.58
N THR A 307 -5.45 -16.03 -5.84
CA THR A 307 -4.35 -15.15 -6.21
C THR A 307 -3.39 -14.93 -5.04
N MET A 308 -3.90 -14.75 -3.82
CA MET A 308 -3.07 -14.66 -2.61
C MET A 308 -2.23 -15.91 -2.41
N PHE A 309 -2.81 -17.10 -2.60
CA PHE A 309 -2.07 -18.37 -2.50
C PHE A 309 -0.90 -18.40 -3.48
N ILE A 310 -1.15 -18.05 -4.73
CA ILE A 310 -0.11 -18.04 -5.78
C ILE A 310 0.97 -17.01 -5.47
N ALA A 311 0.58 -15.78 -5.17
CA ALA A 311 1.49 -14.68 -4.96
C ALA A 311 2.38 -14.87 -3.72
N PHE A 312 1.78 -15.22 -2.58
CA PHE A 312 2.54 -15.48 -1.35
C PHE A 312 3.42 -16.74 -1.46
N GLY A 313 2.95 -17.75 -2.17
CA GLY A 313 3.76 -18.93 -2.50
C GLY A 313 4.96 -18.59 -3.39
N MET A 314 4.75 -17.74 -4.40
CA MET A 314 5.83 -17.23 -5.27
C MET A 314 6.83 -16.39 -4.49
N GLU A 315 6.37 -15.52 -3.57
CA GLU A 315 7.26 -14.73 -2.71
C GLU A 315 8.13 -15.64 -1.84
N GLY A 316 7.53 -16.58 -1.11
CA GLY A 316 8.27 -17.54 -0.29
C GLY A 316 9.27 -18.37 -1.12
N PHE A 317 8.87 -18.83 -2.30
CA PHE A 317 9.75 -19.54 -3.22
C PHE A 317 10.91 -18.64 -3.71
N GLY A 318 10.62 -17.39 -4.08
CA GLY A 318 11.63 -16.44 -4.52
C GLY A 318 12.65 -16.10 -3.43
N ILE A 319 12.19 -15.93 -2.19
CA ILE A 319 13.05 -15.71 -1.02
C ILE A 319 13.98 -16.92 -0.81
N TRP A 320 13.44 -18.13 -0.93
CA TRP A 320 14.24 -19.34 -0.81
C TRP A 320 15.28 -19.49 -1.93
N MET A 321 14.91 -19.20 -3.18
CA MET A 321 15.84 -19.19 -4.30
C MET A 321 16.91 -18.12 -4.15
N LEU A 322 16.56 -16.91 -3.67
CA LEU A 322 17.51 -15.84 -3.40
C LEU A 322 18.54 -16.27 -2.35
N TYR A 323 18.12 -16.99 -1.31
CA TYR A 323 19.06 -17.57 -0.34
C TYR A 323 20.03 -18.58 -0.97
N LEU A 324 19.54 -19.47 -1.84
CA LEU A 324 20.36 -20.52 -2.45
C LEU A 324 21.34 -19.98 -3.50
N TRP A 325 20.92 -19.03 -4.33
CA TRP A 325 21.68 -18.62 -5.53
C TRP A 325 22.09 -17.14 -5.53
N GLY A 326 21.63 -16.36 -4.58
CA GLY A 326 21.92 -14.92 -4.53
C GLY A 326 23.40 -14.55 -4.22
N HIS A 327 24.26 -15.53 -3.95
CA HIS A 327 25.70 -15.31 -3.89
C HIS A 327 26.34 -15.04 -5.25
N ASP A 328 25.66 -15.34 -6.35
CA ASP A 328 26.02 -14.90 -7.70
C ASP A 328 25.38 -13.53 -7.98
N PRO A 329 26.15 -12.53 -8.47
CA PRO A 329 25.64 -11.18 -8.68
C PRO A 329 24.47 -11.08 -9.65
N ILE A 330 24.41 -11.90 -10.70
CA ILE A 330 23.31 -11.91 -11.68
C ILE A 330 22.07 -12.51 -11.04
N TRP A 331 22.21 -13.64 -10.37
CA TRP A 331 21.09 -14.27 -9.65
C TRP A 331 20.59 -13.40 -8.51
N PHE A 332 21.47 -12.66 -7.81
CA PHE A 332 21.07 -11.68 -6.81
C PHE A 332 20.10 -10.65 -7.38
N VAL A 333 20.43 -10.06 -8.54
CA VAL A 333 19.58 -9.06 -9.21
C VAL A 333 18.26 -9.66 -9.66
N LEU A 334 18.29 -10.81 -10.32
CA LEU A 334 17.09 -11.42 -10.88
C LEU A 334 16.14 -11.92 -9.80
N LEU A 335 16.67 -12.55 -8.75
CA LEU A 335 15.86 -13.14 -7.70
C LEU A 335 15.35 -12.11 -6.70
N SER A 336 16.11 -11.04 -6.40
CA SER A 336 15.57 -9.91 -5.65
C SER A 336 14.40 -9.28 -6.41
N GLY A 337 14.55 -9.03 -7.70
CA GLY A 337 13.46 -8.55 -8.55
C GLY A 337 12.23 -9.46 -8.52
N PHE A 338 12.43 -10.78 -8.57
CA PHE A 338 11.33 -11.74 -8.48
C PHE A 338 10.62 -11.69 -7.11
N VAL A 339 11.37 -11.58 -6.01
CA VAL A 339 10.79 -11.40 -4.66
C VAL A 339 9.94 -10.13 -4.60
N PHE A 340 10.46 -9.01 -5.10
CA PHE A 340 9.71 -7.75 -5.13
C PHE A 340 8.49 -7.80 -6.05
N PHE A 341 8.58 -8.53 -7.16
CA PHE A 341 7.43 -8.79 -8.03
C PHE A 341 6.37 -9.63 -7.31
N ALA A 342 6.75 -10.59 -6.50
CA ALA A 342 5.80 -11.41 -5.77
C ALA A 342 5.25 -10.75 -4.49
N TRP A 343 5.90 -9.71 -3.96
CA TRP A 343 5.53 -9.07 -2.69
C TRP A 343 4.63 -7.84 -2.81
N GLY A 344 4.73 -7.08 -3.91
CA GLY A 344 4.02 -5.79 -4.04
C GLY A 344 2.49 -5.93 -4.13
N GLU A 345 1.97 -7.10 -4.44
CA GLU A 345 0.55 -7.39 -4.65
C GLU A 345 -0.31 -7.27 -3.39
N ILE A 346 0.26 -7.37 -2.18
CA ILE A 346 -0.48 -7.19 -0.92
C ILE A 346 -1.23 -5.86 -0.90
N TYR A 347 -0.68 -4.83 -1.53
CA TYR A 347 -1.27 -3.49 -1.64
C TYR A 347 -2.42 -3.38 -2.65
N SER A 348 -2.69 -4.42 -3.42
CA SER A 348 -3.87 -4.54 -4.29
C SER A 348 -4.85 -5.59 -3.78
N LEU A 349 -4.35 -6.74 -3.33
CA LEU A 349 -5.18 -7.88 -2.92
C LEU A 349 -5.94 -7.63 -1.61
N PHE A 350 -5.27 -7.15 -0.56
CA PHE A 350 -5.93 -6.90 0.73
C PHE A 350 -6.98 -5.79 0.65
N PRO A 351 -6.74 -4.61 0.02
CA PRO A 351 -7.77 -3.61 -0.17
C PRO A 351 -8.97 -4.11 -0.97
N ALA A 352 -8.74 -4.85 -2.06
CA ALA A 352 -9.81 -5.42 -2.86
C ALA A 352 -10.62 -6.45 -2.06
N THR A 353 -9.95 -7.34 -1.31
CA THR A 353 -10.60 -8.35 -0.46
C THR A 353 -11.39 -7.70 0.67
N CYS A 354 -10.87 -6.65 1.29
CA CYS A 354 -11.56 -5.86 2.31
C CYS A 354 -12.84 -5.24 1.74
N GLY A 355 -12.76 -4.58 0.58
CA GLY A 355 -13.90 -4.00 -0.10
C GLY A 355 -14.94 -5.04 -0.53
N ASP A 356 -14.51 -6.22 -1.00
CA ASP A 356 -15.41 -7.32 -1.37
C ASP A 356 -16.09 -7.95 -0.15
N THR A 357 -15.45 -7.93 1.02
CA THR A 357 -15.95 -8.53 2.26
C THR A 357 -16.88 -7.60 3.05
N PHE A 358 -16.57 -6.31 3.10
CA PHE A 358 -17.24 -5.35 3.98
C PHE A 358 -18.00 -4.24 3.25
N GLY A 359 -17.97 -4.22 1.92
CA GLY A 359 -18.71 -3.28 1.08
C GLY A 359 -17.96 -1.97 0.82
N ALA A 360 -18.58 -1.11 -0.03
CA ALA A 360 -17.92 0.06 -0.58
C ALA A 360 -18.17 1.38 0.18
N LYS A 361 -19.25 1.46 0.97
CA LYS A 361 -19.68 2.73 1.60
C LYS A 361 -18.59 3.30 2.53
N PHE A 362 -17.99 2.44 3.34
CA PHE A 362 -16.92 2.79 4.30
C PHE A 362 -15.57 2.22 3.87
N ALA A 363 -15.37 2.06 2.55
CA ALA A 363 -14.19 1.37 2.02
C ALA A 363 -12.88 2.04 2.44
N THR A 364 -12.83 3.37 2.53
CA THR A 364 -11.62 4.10 2.89
C THR A 364 -11.23 3.84 4.33
N THR A 365 -12.19 3.95 5.26
CA THR A 365 -11.94 3.67 6.68
C THR A 365 -11.61 2.20 6.92
N ASN A 366 -12.41 1.28 6.36
CA ASN A 366 -12.22 -0.16 6.56
C ASN A 366 -10.87 -0.64 6.01
N ASN A 367 -10.51 -0.18 4.81
CA ASN A 367 -9.20 -0.47 4.24
C ASN A 367 -8.07 0.21 5.02
N GLY A 368 -8.28 1.43 5.50
CA GLY A 368 -7.33 2.16 6.36
C GLY A 368 -7.00 1.37 7.63
N MET A 369 -8.03 0.81 8.30
CA MET A 369 -7.82 -0.05 9.46
C MET A 369 -6.98 -1.28 9.12
N LEU A 370 -7.24 -1.92 7.97
CA LEU A 370 -6.45 -3.06 7.51
C LEU A 370 -5.01 -2.66 7.14
N TYR A 371 -4.83 -1.48 6.56
CA TYR A 371 -3.53 -0.97 6.13
C TYR A 371 -2.57 -0.68 7.29
N THR A 372 -3.09 -0.47 8.52
CA THR A 372 -2.23 -0.35 9.72
C THR A 372 -1.37 -1.60 9.94
N ALA A 373 -1.74 -2.74 9.36
CA ALA A 373 -0.93 -3.97 9.35
C ALA A 373 0.47 -3.76 8.74
N LYS A 374 0.61 -2.87 7.73
CA LYS A 374 1.93 -2.49 7.18
C LYS A 374 2.82 -1.85 8.25
N GLY A 375 2.27 -0.92 9.03
CA GLY A 375 3.01 -0.29 10.14
C GLY A 375 3.40 -1.31 11.22
N THR A 376 2.50 -2.23 11.56
CA THR A 376 2.78 -3.33 12.50
C THR A 376 3.87 -4.26 11.95
N ALA A 377 3.81 -4.61 10.66
CA ALA A 377 4.85 -5.40 10.00
C ALA A 377 6.22 -4.70 10.01
N ALA A 378 6.26 -3.38 9.81
CA ALA A 378 7.49 -2.60 9.83
C ALA A 378 8.18 -2.60 11.20
N LEU A 379 7.44 -2.74 12.30
CA LEU A 379 8.01 -2.90 13.64
C LEU A 379 8.80 -4.21 13.81
N LEU A 380 8.53 -5.22 12.98
CA LEU A 380 9.24 -6.50 13.01
C LEU A 380 10.55 -6.48 12.20
N VAL A 381 10.78 -5.45 11.37
CA VAL A 381 11.98 -5.35 10.53
C VAL A 381 13.28 -5.26 11.36
N PRO A 382 13.37 -4.51 12.46
CA PRO A 382 14.56 -4.51 13.30
C PRO A 382 14.90 -5.89 13.88
N ALA A 383 13.89 -6.72 14.13
CA ALA A 383 14.10 -8.09 14.61
C ALA A 383 14.88 -8.95 13.60
N ALA A 384 14.70 -8.71 12.30
CA ALA A 384 15.47 -9.41 11.27
C ALA A 384 16.98 -9.15 11.40
N SER A 385 17.39 -7.91 11.69
CA SER A 385 18.80 -7.57 11.90
C SER A 385 19.37 -8.25 13.16
N ILE A 386 18.57 -8.35 14.23
CA ILE A 386 18.95 -9.06 15.46
C ILE A 386 19.10 -10.55 15.19
N VAL A 387 18.18 -11.15 14.46
CA VAL A 387 18.24 -12.58 14.08
C VAL A 387 19.45 -12.82 13.18
N ALA A 388 19.70 -11.95 12.19
CA ALA A 388 20.86 -12.08 11.31
C ALA A 388 22.17 -11.99 12.08
N ALA A 389 22.30 -11.08 13.05
CA ALA A 389 23.50 -10.91 13.87
C ALA A 389 23.79 -12.14 14.75
N ASN A 390 22.77 -12.80 15.27
CA ASN A 390 22.93 -13.93 16.21
C ASN A 390 22.95 -15.30 15.51
N TYR A 391 22.20 -15.45 14.40
CA TYR A 391 21.95 -16.76 13.76
C TYR A 391 22.26 -16.76 12.25
N GLY A 392 22.76 -15.63 11.72
CA GLY A 392 23.04 -15.47 10.29
C GLY A 392 21.80 -15.26 9.43
N TRP A 393 22.03 -14.90 8.17
CA TRP A 393 20.97 -14.63 7.19
C TRP A 393 20.07 -15.84 6.91
N GLN A 394 20.62 -17.07 7.00
CA GLN A 394 19.83 -18.28 6.83
C GLN A 394 18.57 -18.30 7.69
N ALA A 395 18.70 -17.94 8.97
CA ALA A 395 17.56 -17.92 9.88
C ALA A 395 16.50 -16.90 9.45
N VAL A 396 16.93 -15.71 8.99
CA VAL A 396 16.01 -14.66 8.48
C VAL A 396 15.25 -15.15 7.24
N PHE A 397 15.95 -15.78 6.29
CA PHE A 397 15.33 -16.32 5.08
C PHE A 397 14.35 -17.46 5.40
N VAL A 398 14.70 -18.39 6.27
CA VAL A 398 13.81 -19.47 6.70
C VAL A 398 12.54 -18.93 7.36
N ILE A 399 12.69 -17.95 8.26
CA ILE A 399 11.54 -17.27 8.90
C ILE A 399 10.65 -16.62 7.84
N ALA A 400 11.21 -15.84 6.91
CA ALA A 400 10.45 -15.17 5.87
C ALA A 400 9.72 -16.16 4.96
N VAL A 401 10.35 -17.27 4.56
CA VAL A 401 9.72 -18.34 3.78
C VAL A 401 8.57 -18.97 4.57
N ALA A 402 8.78 -19.29 5.86
CA ALA A 402 7.75 -19.89 6.70
C ALA A 402 6.52 -18.97 6.87
N LEU A 403 6.74 -17.64 7.05
CA LEU A 403 5.65 -16.67 7.14
C LEU A 403 4.84 -16.61 5.84
N ASN A 404 5.51 -16.56 4.69
CA ASN A 404 4.85 -16.53 3.39
C ASN A 404 4.11 -17.84 3.08
N ALA A 405 4.71 -18.99 3.34
CA ALA A 405 4.06 -20.29 3.17
C ALA A 405 2.81 -20.42 4.07
N THR A 406 2.92 -19.96 5.32
CA THR A 406 1.78 -19.93 6.24
C THR A 406 0.65 -19.08 5.69
N ALA A 407 0.93 -17.85 5.24
CA ALA A 407 -0.07 -16.96 4.66
C ALA A 407 -0.70 -17.54 3.38
N ALA A 408 0.10 -18.17 2.51
CA ALA A 408 -0.38 -18.83 1.30
C ALA A 408 -1.39 -19.95 1.65
N LEU A 409 -1.04 -20.82 2.58
CA LEU A 409 -1.96 -21.87 3.03
C LEU A 409 -3.21 -21.31 3.70
N MET A 410 -3.08 -20.28 4.54
CA MET A 410 -4.21 -19.61 5.18
C MET A 410 -5.16 -18.98 4.15
N ALA A 411 -4.66 -18.49 3.01
CA ALA A 411 -5.49 -17.92 1.96
C ALA A 411 -6.51 -18.94 1.43
N LEU A 412 -6.12 -20.19 1.16
CA LEU A 412 -7.00 -21.21 0.63
C LEU A 412 -7.78 -21.95 1.72
N LEU A 413 -7.09 -22.34 2.81
CA LEU A 413 -7.65 -23.27 3.79
C LEU A 413 -8.49 -22.57 4.87
N VAL A 414 -8.24 -21.30 5.12
CA VAL A 414 -8.89 -20.57 6.20
C VAL A 414 -9.73 -19.41 5.68
N ILE A 415 -9.11 -18.45 4.99
CA ILE A 415 -9.83 -17.22 4.60
C ILE A 415 -10.90 -17.49 3.54
N LYS A 416 -10.61 -18.32 2.55
CA LYS A 416 -11.53 -18.64 1.46
C LYS A 416 -12.85 -19.25 1.96
N PRO A 417 -12.87 -20.35 2.76
CA PRO A 417 -14.11 -20.88 3.32
C PRO A 417 -14.77 -19.92 4.29
N MET A 418 -14.00 -19.22 5.15
CA MET A 418 -14.53 -18.29 6.13
C MET A 418 -15.25 -17.11 5.48
N ARG A 419 -14.68 -16.50 4.42
CA ARG A 419 -15.32 -15.42 3.66
C ARG A 419 -16.60 -15.91 2.97
N ARG A 420 -16.56 -17.10 2.38
CA ARG A 420 -17.74 -17.68 1.72
C ARG A 420 -18.89 -17.86 2.72
N THR A 421 -18.62 -18.43 3.88
CA THR A 421 -19.62 -18.61 4.94
C THR A 421 -20.11 -17.27 5.49
N PHE A 422 -19.20 -16.32 5.73
CA PHE A 422 -19.54 -14.99 6.24
C PHE A 422 -20.46 -14.21 5.30
N ILE A 423 -20.16 -14.19 4.00
CA ILE A 423 -20.94 -13.43 3.02
C ILE A 423 -22.29 -14.12 2.75
N ASN A 424 -22.29 -15.44 2.49
CA ASN A 424 -23.53 -16.19 2.21
C ASN A 424 -24.46 -16.23 3.42
N GLY A 425 -23.94 -16.37 4.63
CA GLY A 425 -24.74 -16.37 5.86
C GLY A 425 -25.45 -15.02 6.10
N ASN A 426 -24.78 -13.92 5.83
CA ASN A 426 -25.38 -12.58 5.98
C ASN A 426 -26.37 -12.25 4.86
N GLU A 427 -26.17 -12.74 3.64
CA GLU A 427 -27.15 -12.57 2.55
C GLU A 427 -28.42 -13.41 2.80
N ALA A 428 -28.29 -14.61 3.34
CA ALA A 428 -29.44 -15.44 3.74
C ALA A 428 -30.25 -14.79 4.88
N ALA A 429 -29.59 -14.22 5.89
CA ALA A 429 -30.24 -13.48 6.97
C ALA A 429 -31.01 -12.25 6.46
N ALA A 430 -30.41 -11.48 5.55
CA ALA A 430 -31.06 -10.32 4.94
C ALA A 430 -32.27 -10.72 4.07
N ALA A 431 -32.21 -11.85 3.38
CA ALA A 431 -33.34 -12.36 2.58
C ALA A 431 -34.51 -12.80 3.47
N THR A 432 -34.25 -13.34 4.66
CA THR A 432 -35.31 -13.73 5.62
C THR A 432 -35.98 -12.52 6.27
N GLU A 433 -35.25 -11.42 6.53
CA GLU A 433 -35.82 -10.17 7.07
C GLU A 433 -36.71 -9.43 6.05
N THR A 434 -36.47 -9.62 4.74
CA THR A 434 -37.24 -8.97 3.67
C THR A 434 -38.39 -9.82 3.13
N ALA A 435 -38.55 -11.07 3.56
CA ALA A 435 -39.68 -11.94 3.18
C ALA A 435 -40.99 -11.39 3.75
N PRO A 436 -42.02 -11.16 2.93
CA PRO A 436 -43.33 -10.70 3.40
C PRO A 436 -44.00 -11.81 4.23
N GLY A 437 -43.88 -11.74 5.55
CA GLY A 437 -44.48 -12.74 6.47
C GLY A 437 -43.85 -12.85 7.87
N ALA A 438 -42.72 -12.20 8.13
CA ALA A 438 -42.03 -12.28 9.43
C ALA A 438 -42.42 -11.15 10.39
N LYS A 439 -43.66 -10.69 10.38
CA LYS A 439 -44.23 -9.88 11.47
C LYS A 439 -45.46 -10.64 12.02
N THR A 440 -45.35 -11.01 13.27
CA THR A 440 -46.31 -11.55 14.23
C THR A 440 -46.08 -13.01 14.65
N ALA A 441 -45.40 -13.20 15.72
CA ALA A 441 -45.86 -14.00 16.85
C ALA A 441 -45.21 -13.46 18.14
#